data_cae81074cee016a1c9cc553d97e7bf66
#
_entry.id   cae81074cee016a1c9cc553d97e7bf66
#
_cell.length_a   1.000
_cell.length_b   1.000
_cell.length_c   1.000
_cell.angle_alpha   90.00
_cell.angle_beta   90.00
_cell.angle_gamma   90.00
#
_symmetry.space_group_name_H-M   'P 1'
#
loop_
_entity.id
_entity.type
_entity.pdbx_description
1 polymer ?
#
loop_
_entity_poly.entity_id
_entity_poly.type
_entity_poly.pdbx_seq_one_letter_code
_entity_poly.pdbx_strand_id
1 'polypeptide(L)'
;MHNQNDDIKSNIEKIKDYPIFHAGPIIRREYPFDNMEMKDRKKIFQSIFIFTLSLPIKIFSFCYEKKDFNDDLLKMQAKITKDVYNFLLDNFDFLNSFNEIIIYYDNGQNLITKILNGAFAISGLNYEFKKEVVPGSYRLFQVADFVSTVKLLEIKLSKNELSNSELKFVDVYHLKKNYIKGVNKKTLKR
;
A
#
# COMPACT_ATOMS: atom_id res chain seq x y z
N MET A 1 5.51 2.11 -7.66
CA MET A 1 5.92 2.48 -9.03
C MET A 1 6.56 1.27 -9.69
N HIS A 2 6.32 1.03 -10.94
CA HIS A 2 6.92 -0.03 -11.76
C HIS A 2 6.90 0.38 -13.23
N ASN A 3 7.80 -0.22 -14.02
CA ASN A 3 7.93 -0.03 -15.47
C ASN A 3 8.01 -1.36 -16.23
N GLN A 4 7.88 -2.51 -15.56
CA GLN A 4 8.05 -3.85 -16.13
C GLN A 4 6.69 -4.56 -16.18
N ASN A 5 5.85 -4.15 -17.12
CA ASN A 5 4.47 -4.62 -17.22
C ASN A 5 4.37 -6.15 -17.45
N ASP A 6 5.24 -6.74 -18.26
CA ASP A 6 5.18 -8.16 -18.58
C ASP A 6 5.61 -9.04 -17.41
N ASP A 7 6.62 -8.63 -16.63
CA ASP A 7 7.02 -9.32 -15.41
C ASP A 7 5.89 -9.30 -14.36
N ILE A 8 5.18 -8.17 -14.25
CA ILE A 8 4.03 -8.05 -13.37
C ILE A 8 2.89 -8.94 -13.84
N LYS A 9 2.56 -8.96 -15.13
CA LYS A 9 1.52 -9.85 -15.69
C LYS A 9 1.82 -11.31 -15.39
N SER A 10 3.04 -11.78 -15.61
CA SER A 10 3.44 -13.16 -15.30
C SER A 10 3.28 -13.50 -13.83
N ASN A 11 3.58 -12.56 -12.91
CA ASN A 11 3.38 -12.77 -11.48
C ASN A 11 1.91 -12.76 -11.07
N ILE A 12 1.09 -11.89 -11.69
CA ILE A 12 -0.36 -11.85 -11.46
C ILE A 12 -1.02 -13.17 -11.85
N GLU A 13 -0.62 -13.77 -12.97
CA GLU A 13 -1.16 -15.04 -13.44
C GLU A 13 -1.00 -16.18 -12.41
N LYS A 14 0.10 -16.17 -11.66
CA LYS A 14 0.36 -17.17 -10.61
C LYS A 14 -0.60 -17.11 -9.44
N ILE A 15 -1.31 -16.01 -9.24
CA ILE A 15 -2.23 -15.80 -8.11
C ILE A 15 -3.65 -15.43 -8.56
N LYS A 16 -3.98 -15.62 -9.85
CA LYS A 16 -5.30 -15.26 -10.39
C LYS A 16 -6.47 -15.95 -9.66
N ASP A 17 -6.26 -17.18 -9.22
CA ASP A 17 -7.27 -18.00 -8.57
C ASP A 17 -7.44 -17.70 -7.07
N TYR A 18 -6.60 -16.86 -6.49
CA TYR A 18 -6.76 -16.43 -5.10
C TYR A 18 -7.89 -15.40 -4.97
N PRO A 19 -8.66 -15.46 -3.86
CA PRO A 19 -9.72 -14.48 -3.61
C PRO A 19 -9.15 -13.06 -3.51
N ILE A 20 -10.03 -12.06 -3.68
CA ILE A 20 -9.66 -10.66 -3.46
C ILE A 20 -9.14 -10.51 -2.03
N PHE A 21 -7.89 -10.07 -1.93
CA PHE A 21 -7.22 -9.93 -0.65
C PHE A 21 -7.54 -8.58 0.00
N HIS A 22 -7.87 -8.64 1.29
CA HIS A 22 -7.99 -7.47 2.16
C HIS A 22 -7.26 -7.77 3.46
N ALA A 23 -6.12 -7.10 3.69
CA ALA A 23 -5.21 -7.42 4.80
C ALA A 23 -5.85 -7.25 6.18
N GLY A 24 -6.56 -6.15 6.40
CA GLY A 24 -7.26 -5.90 7.66
C GLY A 24 -8.30 -6.95 8.01
N PRO A 25 -9.30 -7.19 7.15
CA PRO A 25 -10.30 -8.25 7.33
C PRO A 25 -9.71 -9.65 7.56
N ILE A 26 -8.65 -10.03 6.83
CA ILE A 26 -7.97 -11.31 7.04
C ILE A 26 -7.43 -11.43 8.47
N ILE A 27 -6.78 -10.39 8.99
CA ILE A 27 -6.21 -10.39 10.34
C ILE A 27 -7.30 -10.44 11.40
N ARG A 28 -8.33 -9.60 11.26
CA ARG A 28 -9.40 -9.42 12.25
C ARG A 28 -10.52 -10.46 12.15
N ARG A 29 -10.50 -11.33 11.13
CA ARG A 29 -11.55 -12.31 10.85
C ARG A 29 -12.89 -11.66 10.52
N GLU A 30 -12.87 -10.66 9.65
CA GLU A 30 -14.05 -9.95 9.15
C GLU A 30 -14.47 -10.49 7.78
N TYR A 31 -15.71 -10.22 7.37
CA TYR A 31 -16.19 -10.58 6.03
C TYR A 31 -15.24 -10.09 4.93
N PRO A 32 -14.94 -10.89 3.93
CA PRO A 32 -15.45 -12.23 3.61
C PRO A 32 -14.64 -13.40 4.24
N PHE A 33 -13.78 -13.17 5.23
CA PHE A 33 -12.88 -14.16 5.85
C PHE A 33 -13.37 -14.64 7.24
N ASP A 34 -14.57 -14.26 7.63
CA ASP A 34 -15.18 -14.56 8.94
C ASP A 34 -15.40 -16.07 9.18
N ASN A 35 -15.74 -16.82 8.12
CA ASN A 35 -15.91 -18.27 8.16
C ASN A 35 -14.63 -19.07 7.87
N MET A 36 -13.50 -18.38 7.63
CA MET A 36 -12.25 -19.03 7.27
C MET A 36 -11.40 -19.36 8.50
N GLU A 37 -10.80 -20.54 8.51
CA GLU A 37 -9.88 -20.93 9.58
C GLU A 37 -8.62 -20.05 9.62
N MET A 38 -8.03 -19.96 10.81
CA MET A 38 -6.79 -19.19 11.02
C MET A 38 -5.67 -19.64 10.09
N LYS A 39 -5.53 -20.94 9.88
CA LYS A 39 -4.49 -21.52 9.00
C LYS A 39 -4.64 -21.03 7.56
N ASP A 40 -5.84 -21.04 7.02
CA ASP A 40 -6.09 -20.63 5.64
C ASP A 40 -5.93 -19.12 5.44
N ARG A 41 -6.40 -18.33 6.40
CA ARG A 41 -6.16 -16.87 6.40
C ARG A 41 -4.67 -16.55 6.43
N LYS A 42 -3.86 -17.23 7.24
CA LYS A 42 -2.40 -17.09 7.27
C LYS A 42 -1.77 -17.50 5.94
N LYS A 43 -2.26 -18.55 5.29
CA LYS A 43 -1.78 -19.00 3.98
C LYS A 43 -2.02 -17.94 2.91
N ILE A 44 -3.21 -17.32 2.87
CA ILE A 44 -3.52 -16.24 1.94
C ILE A 44 -2.62 -15.02 2.22
N PHE A 45 -2.46 -14.64 3.49
CA PHE A 45 -1.60 -13.52 3.88
C PHE A 45 -0.13 -13.74 3.48
N GLN A 46 0.37 -14.96 3.64
CA GLN A 46 1.70 -15.35 3.20
C GLN A 46 1.84 -15.33 1.68
N SER A 47 0.81 -15.73 0.94
CA SER A 47 0.83 -15.75 -0.53
C SER A 47 0.93 -14.33 -1.10
N ILE A 48 0.17 -13.36 -0.58
CA ILE A 48 0.28 -11.97 -1.04
C ILE A 48 1.62 -11.35 -0.63
N PHE A 49 2.19 -11.73 0.51
CA PHE A 49 3.54 -11.32 0.89
C PHE A 49 4.59 -11.80 -0.12
N ILE A 50 4.59 -13.09 -0.45
CA ILE A 50 5.52 -13.67 -1.43
C ILE A 50 5.33 -12.99 -2.80
N PHE A 51 4.08 -12.80 -3.22
CA PHE A 51 3.75 -12.06 -4.44
C PHE A 51 4.32 -10.64 -4.41
N THR A 52 4.10 -9.89 -3.31
CA THR A 52 4.66 -8.53 -3.15
C THR A 52 6.19 -8.51 -3.29
N LEU A 53 6.87 -9.52 -2.72
CA LEU A 53 8.33 -9.60 -2.82
C LEU A 53 8.82 -9.95 -4.22
N SER A 54 8.06 -10.73 -5.00
CA SER A 54 8.44 -11.12 -6.37
C SER A 54 8.26 -10.00 -7.39
N LEU A 55 7.45 -8.98 -7.09
CA LEU A 55 7.18 -7.89 -8.03
C LEU A 55 8.38 -6.93 -8.17
N PRO A 56 8.67 -6.44 -9.37
CA PRO A 56 9.70 -5.42 -9.62
C PRO A 56 9.16 -4.01 -9.29
N ILE A 57 8.70 -3.81 -8.06
CA ILE A 57 8.12 -2.55 -7.59
C ILE A 57 9.03 -1.85 -6.59
N LYS A 58 8.91 -0.53 -6.55
CA LYS A 58 9.42 0.32 -5.47
C LYS A 58 8.23 0.82 -4.65
N ILE A 59 8.38 0.80 -3.33
CA ILE A 59 7.35 1.22 -2.38
C ILE A 59 7.75 2.57 -1.80
N PHE A 60 6.81 3.47 -1.75
CA PHE A 60 6.91 4.70 -0.99
C PHE A 60 5.68 4.82 -0.09
N SER A 61 5.86 5.17 1.18
CA SER A 61 4.76 5.23 2.13
C SER A 61 4.83 6.50 2.99
N PHE A 62 3.68 7.10 3.19
CA PHE A 62 3.47 8.20 4.11
C PHE A 62 2.58 7.69 5.25
N CYS A 63 2.94 8.03 6.49
CA CYS A 63 2.17 7.68 7.67
C CYS A 63 1.97 8.93 8.52
N TYR A 64 0.71 9.23 8.86
CA TYR A 64 0.34 10.39 9.65
C TYR A 64 -0.66 9.99 10.73
N GLU A 65 -0.54 10.56 11.89
CA GLU A 65 -1.52 10.41 12.97
C GLU A 65 -2.41 11.66 13.02
N LYS A 66 -3.73 11.49 13.06
CA LYS A 66 -4.67 12.62 13.10
C LYS A 66 -4.43 13.54 14.30
N LYS A 67 -4.05 12.96 15.44
CA LYS A 67 -3.75 13.71 16.67
C LYS A 67 -2.60 14.72 16.48
N ASP A 68 -1.63 14.46 15.58
CA ASP A 68 -0.51 15.37 15.32
C ASP A 68 -0.97 16.66 14.63
N PHE A 69 -2.21 16.69 14.16
CA PHE A 69 -2.85 17.82 13.50
C PHE A 69 -4.00 18.40 14.32
N ASN A 70 -4.16 18.02 15.60
CA ASN A 70 -5.32 18.36 16.42
C ASN A 70 -6.66 18.07 15.72
N ASP A 71 -6.74 16.94 15.00
CA ASP A 71 -7.86 16.52 14.15
C ASP A 71 -8.26 17.51 13.04
N ASP A 72 -7.39 18.50 12.73
CA ASP A 72 -7.57 19.43 11.62
C ASP A 72 -7.24 18.74 10.28
N LEU A 73 -8.29 18.30 9.59
CA LEU A 73 -8.16 17.59 8.31
C LEU A 73 -7.55 18.45 7.20
N LEU A 74 -7.73 19.77 7.22
CA LEU A 74 -7.16 20.66 6.20
C LEU A 74 -5.65 20.78 6.38
N LYS A 75 -5.16 20.94 7.61
CA LYS A 75 -3.72 20.93 7.89
C LYS A 75 -3.08 19.59 7.52
N MET A 76 -3.73 18.49 7.88
CA MET A 76 -3.27 17.16 7.52
C MET A 76 -3.21 16.99 5.99
N GLN A 77 -4.26 17.39 5.27
CA GLN A 77 -4.30 17.35 3.80
C GLN A 77 -3.18 18.17 3.19
N ALA A 78 -2.99 19.40 3.62
CA ALA A 78 -1.93 20.28 3.12
C ALA A 78 -0.53 19.68 3.33
N LYS A 79 -0.28 19.12 4.52
CA LYS A 79 0.99 18.44 4.83
C LYS A 79 1.22 17.24 3.94
N ILE A 80 0.22 16.37 3.77
CA ILE A 80 0.33 15.17 2.91
C ILE A 80 0.56 15.59 1.46
N THR A 81 -0.19 16.58 0.96
CA THR A 81 -0.02 17.09 -0.41
C THR A 81 1.41 17.60 -0.64
N LYS A 82 1.94 18.38 0.31
CA LYS A 82 3.32 18.86 0.26
C LYS A 82 4.33 17.71 0.25
N ASP A 83 4.14 16.70 1.07
CA ASP A 83 5.08 15.58 1.16
C ASP A 83 5.03 14.69 -0.10
N VAL A 84 3.85 14.49 -0.68
CA VAL A 84 3.70 13.82 -1.99
C VAL A 84 4.38 14.64 -3.09
N TYR A 85 4.18 15.96 -3.12
CA TYR A 85 4.83 16.82 -4.09
C TYR A 85 6.36 16.79 -3.95
N ASN A 86 6.89 16.92 -2.74
CA ASN A 86 8.33 16.80 -2.51
C ASN A 86 8.88 15.45 -2.99
N PHE A 87 8.14 14.35 -2.75
CA PHE A 87 8.51 13.05 -3.29
C PHE A 87 8.57 13.04 -4.82
N LEU A 88 7.62 13.69 -5.51
CA LEU A 88 7.65 13.81 -6.97
C LEU A 88 8.87 14.62 -7.44
N LEU A 89 9.21 15.70 -6.75
CA LEU A 89 10.41 16.50 -7.04
C LEU A 89 11.71 15.72 -6.82
N ASP A 90 11.84 15.07 -5.66
CA ASP A 90 13.04 14.28 -5.32
C ASP A 90 13.29 13.11 -6.30
N ASN A 91 12.25 12.68 -7.01
CA ASN A 91 12.32 11.61 -7.99
C ASN A 91 12.01 12.10 -9.42
N PHE A 92 12.10 13.42 -9.67
CA PHE A 92 11.63 14.02 -10.92
C PHE A 92 12.33 13.42 -12.14
N ASP A 93 13.64 13.31 -12.16
CA ASP A 93 14.41 12.80 -13.30
C ASP A 93 14.00 11.35 -13.63
N PHE A 94 13.81 10.51 -12.59
CA PHE A 94 13.33 9.15 -12.76
C PHE A 94 11.90 9.13 -13.32
N LEU A 95 11.00 9.93 -12.77
CA LEU A 95 9.60 9.97 -13.20
C LEU A 95 9.46 10.57 -14.61
N ASN A 96 10.22 11.60 -14.91
CA ASN A 96 10.22 12.25 -16.23
C ASN A 96 10.91 11.44 -17.32
N SER A 97 11.64 10.37 -16.97
CA SER A 97 12.20 9.42 -17.94
C SER A 97 11.14 8.54 -18.61
N PHE A 98 9.90 8.53 -18.09
CA PHE A 98 8.76 7.85 -18.69
C PHE A 98 7.97 8.79 -19.59
N ASN A 99 7.46 8.28 -20.70
CA ASN A 99 6.62 9.05 -21.63
C ASN A 99 5.32 9.53 -20.94
N GLU A 100 4.79 8.70 -20.04
CA GLU A 100 3.56 8.97 -19.30
C GLU A 100 3.53 8.21 -17.98
N ILE A 101 2.94 8.82 -16.95
CA ILE A 101 2.71 8.22 -15.62
C ILE A 101 1.22 7.95 -15.46
N ILE A 102 0.84 6.68 -15.40
CA ILE A 102 -0.56 6.31 -15.17
C ILE A 102 -0.78 6.07 -13.67
N ILE A 103 -1.70 6.82 -13.09
CA ILE A 103 -2.00 6.78 -11.66
C ILE A 103 -3.28 5.99 -11.43
N TYR A 104 -3.16 4.87 -10.72
CA TYR A 104 -4.28 4.07 -10.28
C TYR A 104 -4.53 4.36 -8.80
N TYR A 105 -5.74 4.77 -8.44
CA TYR A 105 -6.12 5.01 -7.05
C TYR A 105 -7.60 4.70 -6.82
N ASP A 106 -7.98 4.51 -5.57
CA ASP A 106 -9.38 4.27 -5.19
C ASP A 106 -10.16 5.60 -5.19
N ASN A 107 -11.00 5.79 -6.17
CA ASN A 107 -11.80 7.00 -6.36
C ASN A 107 -12.83 7.26 -5.24
N GLY A 108 -13.10 6.29 -4.37
CA GLY A 108 -14.01 6.45 -3.22
C GLY A 108 -13.48 7.35 -2.11
N GLN A 109 -12.20 7.76 -2.16
CA GLN A 109 -11.55 8.54 -1.11
C GLN A 109 -11.31 9.99 -1.55
N ASN A 110 -12.28 10.88 -1.30
CA ASN A 110 -12.19 12.31 -1.65
C ASN A 110 -10.90 13.00 -1.19
N LEU A 111 -10.38 12.64 0.00
CA LEU A 111 -9.14 13.19 0.53
C LEU A 111 -7.94 12.83 -0.36
N ILE A 112 -7.82 11.56 -0.73
CA ILE A 112 -6.74 11.07 -1.60
C ILE A 112 -6.80 11.71 -2.97
N THR A 113 -8.00 11.82 -3.54
CA THR A 113 -8.24 12.52 -4.81
C THR A 113 -7.71 13.95 -4.78
N LYS A 114 -8.03 14.71 -3.73
CA LYS A 114 -7.56 16.10 -3.58
C LYS A 114 -6.04 16.20 -3.43
N ILE A 115 -5.44 15.29 -2.64
CA ILE A 115 -3.99 15.23 -2.42
C ILE A 115 -3.26 14.94 -3.73
N LEU A 116 -3.66 13.90 -4.44
CA LEU A 116 -3.02 13.50 -5.69
C LEU A 116 -3.18 14.58 -6.77
N ASN A 117 -4.40 15.08 -6.98
CA ASN A 117 -4.62 16.17 -7.92
C ASN A 117 -3.77 17.40 -7.59
N GLY A 118 -3.72 17.82 -6.32
CA GLY A 118 -2.91 18.97 -5.92
C GLY A 118 -1.40 18.76 -6.14
N ALA A 119 -0.87 17.59 -5.79
CA ALA A 119 0.55 17.32 -5.92
C ALA A 119 0.99 17.16 -7.39
N PHE A 120 0.21 16.43 -8.20
CA PHE A 120 0.57 16.19 -9.61
C PHE A 120 0.34 17.42 -10.50
N ALA A 121 -0.69 18.24 -10.24
CA ALA A 121 -0.97 19.44 -11.03
C ALA A 121 0.21 20.44 -11.09
N ILE A 122 1.02 20.49 -10.05
CA ILE A 122 2.18 21.40 -9.96
C ILE A 122 3.52 20.70 -10.17
N SER A 123 3.53 19.39 -10.46
CA SER A 123 4.76 18.60 -10.56
C SER A 123 5.53 18.82 -11.88
N GLY A 124 4.87 19.28 -12.94
CA GLY A 124 5.44 19.35 -14.28
C GLY A 124 5.60 17.99 -15.00
N LEU A 125 5.10 16.90 -14.41
CA LEU A 125 5.16 15.56 -14.99
C LEU A 125 4.00 15.33 -15.97
N ASN A 126 4.23 14.50 -16.99
CA ASN A 126 3.16 14.01 -17.85
C ASN A 126 2.45 12.84 -17.15
N TYR A 127 1.17 13.02 -16.78
CA TYR A 127 0.43 12.02 -16.01
C TYR A 127 -1.03 11.92 -16.43
N GLU A 128 -1.60 10.75 -16.20
CA GLU A 128 -3.03 10.48 -16.34
C GLU A 128 -3.57 9.73 -15.12
N PHE A 129 -4.77 10.12 -14.66
CA PHE A 129 -5.53 9.34 -13.68
C PHE A 129 -6.38 8.30 -14.39
N LYS A 130 -6.19 7.02 -14.06
CA LYS A 130 -7.04 5.96 -14.60
C LYS A 130 -8.45 6.10 -14.08
N LYS A 131 -9.41 6.26 -15.00
CA LYS A 131 -10.84 6.36 -14.69
C LYS A 131 -11.43 4.98 -14.36
N GLU A 132 -12.51 4.97 -13.58
CA GLU A 132 -13.33 3.78 -13.30
C GLU A 132 -12.54 2.60 -12.74
N VAL A 133 -11.60 2.88 -11.84
CA VAL A 133 -10.79 1.84 -11.20
C VAL A 133 -11.63 1.10 -10.17
N VAL A 134 -11.77 -0.21 -10.36
CA VAL A 134 -12.35 -1.12 -9.37
C VAL A 134 -11.18 -1.82 -8.65
N PRO A 135 -10.93 -1.54 -7.35
CA PRO A 135 -9.76 -2.07 -6.64
C PRO A 135 -9.62 -3.59 -6.71
N GLY A 136 -10.74 -4.33 -6.67
CA GLY A 136 -10.76 -5.78 -6.79
C GLY A 136 -10.25 -6.34 -8.13
N SER A 137 -10.29 -5.54 -9.18
CA SER A 137 -9.82 -5.94 -10.53
C SER A 137 -8.30 -5.80 -10.70
N TYR A 138 -7.61 -5.17 -9.76
CA TYR A 138 -6.17 -4.91 -9.87
C TYR A 138 -5.41 -5.47 -8.65
N ARG A 139 -4.62 -6.50 -8.87
CA ARG A 139 -3.82 -7.12 -7.80
C ARG A 139 -2.85 -6.16 -7.11
N LEU A 140 -2.39 -5.13 -7.81
CA LEU A 140 -1.52 -4.11 -7.21
C LEU A 140 -2.21 -3.27 -6.12
N PHE A 141 -3.53 -3.11 -6.16
CA PHE A 141 -4.27 -2.53 -5.02
C PHE A 141 -4.20 -3.41 -3.78
N GLN A 142 -4.29 -4.73 -3.97
CA GLN A 142 -4.16 -5.69 -2.87
C GLN A 142 -2.73 -5.67 -2.29
N VAL A 143 -1.72 -5.46 -3.14
CA VAL A 143 -0.34 -5.22 -2.68
C VAL A 143 -0.24 -3.92 -1.89
N ALA A 144 -0.86 -2.85 -2.36
CA ALA A 144 -0.87 -1.56 -1.63
C ALA A 144 -1.57 -1.68 -0.26
N ASP A 145 -2.71 -2.39 -0.19
CA ASP A 145 -3.43 -2.67 1.06
C ASP A 145 -2.56 -3.52 2.02
N PHE A 146 -1.92 -4.57 1.50
CA PHE A 146 -0.98 -5.39 2.27
C PHE A 146 0.18 -4.56 2.84
N VAL A 147 0.82 -3.76 2.00
CA VAL A 147 1.94 -2.90 2.39
C VAL A 147 1.50 -1.89 3.46
N SER A 148 0.37 -1.23 3.26
CA SER A 148 -0.20 -0.27 4.21
C SER A 148 -0.48 -0.92 5.56
N THR A 149 -1.03 -2.15 5.55
CA THR A 149 -1.28 -2.92 6.77
C THR A 149 0.02 -3.31 7.48
N VAL A 150 1.04 -3.78 6.76
CA VAL A 150 2.35 -4.10 7.36
C VAL A 150 3.00 -2.86 7.97
N LYS A 151 2.90 -1.71 7.33
CA LYS A 151 3.39 -0.42 7.86
C LYS A 151 2.62 0.02 9.11
N LEU A 152 1.31 -0.16 9.13
CA LEU A 152 0.50 0.08 10.32
C LEU A 152 0.90 -0.84 11.48
N LEU A 153 1.10 -2.13 11.21
CA LEU A 153 1.57 -3.08 12.23
C LEU A 153 2.98 -2.73 12.74
N GLU A 154 3.87 -2.21 11.88
CA GLU A 154 5.20 -1.72 12.27
C GLU A 154 5.09 -0.57 13.28
N ILE A 155 4.22 0.41 13.02
CA ILE A 155 3.96 1.54 13.92
C ILE A 155 3.34 1.07 15.24
N LYS A 156 2.30 0.25 15.18
CA LYS A 156 1.67 -0.31 16.39
C LYS A 156 2.65 -1.11 17.23
N LEU A 157 3.50 -1.90 16.58
CA LEU A 157 4.53 -2.67 17.28
C LEU A 157 5.55 -1.78 18.00
N SER A 158 5.97 -0.66 17.38
CA SER A 158 6.90 0.28 18.01
C SER A 158 6.30 1.00 19.22
N LYS A 159 4.96 1.12 19.27
CA LYS A 159 4.20 1.75 20.34
C LYS A 159 3.64 0.76 21.38
N ASN A 160 3.85 -0.55 21.18
CA ASN A 160 3.22 -1.62 21.95
C ASN A 160 1.67 -1.58 21.88
N GLU A 161 1.11 -1.21 20.73
CA GLU A 161 -0.34 -1.05 20.50
C GLU A 161 -0.95 -2.17 19.63
N LEU A 162 -0.26 -3.30 19.46
CA LEU A 162 -0.83 -4.44 18.75
C LEU A 162 -2.03 -5.01 19.50
N SER A 163 -3.14 -5.20 18.79
CA SER A 163 -4.33 -5.80 19.35
C SER A 163 -4.16 -7.31 19.58
N ASN A 164 -5.03 -7.88 20.41
CA ASN A 164 -5.03 -9.34 20.66
C ASN A 164 -5.27 -10.15 19.39
N SER A 165 -6.06 -9.68 18.44
CA SER A 165 -6.28 -10.36 17.15
C SER A 165 -5.03 -10.32 16.28
N GLU A 166 -4.32 -9.20 16.25
CA GLU A 166 -3.05 -9.05 15.53
C GLU A 166 -1.97 -9.97 16.11
N LEU A 167 -1.82 -10.01 17.44
CA LEU A 167 -0.86 -10.88 18.13
C LEU A 167 -1.18 -12.38 17.96
N LYS A 168 -2.45 -12.77 17.89
CA LYS A 168 -2.86 -14.15 17.58
C LYS A 168 -2.63 -14.52 16.11
N PHE A 169 -2.81 -13.56 15.22
CA PHE A 169 -2.67 -13.80 13.78
C PHE A 169 -1.21 -13.93 13.35
N VAL A 170 -0.33 -13.02 13.79
CA VAL A 170 1.09 -13.02 13.46
C VAL A 170 1.92 -12.86 14.74
N ASP A 171 2.89 -13.74 14.91
CA ASP A 171 3.83 -13.65 15.99
C ASP A 171 4.82 -12.47 15.75
N VAL A 172 5.23 -11.81 16.82
CA VAL A 172 6.08 -10.61 16.77
C VAL A 172 7.42 -10.87 16.08
N TYR A 173 8.01 -12.05 16.27
CA TYR A 173 9.29 -12.40 15.62
C TYR A 173 9.12 -12.48 14.10
N HIS A 174 8.09 -13.21 13.63
CA HIS A 174 7.82 -13.33 12.20
C HIS A 174 7.39 -12.00 11.59
N LEU A 175 6.63 -11.17 12.33
CA LEU A 175 6.27 -9.82 11.90
C LEU A 175 7.52 -8.98 11.60
N LYS A 176 8.47 -8.93 12.55
CA LYS A 176 9.72 -8.16 12.39
C LYS A 176 10.63 -8.72 11.31
N LYS A 177 10.92 -10.01 11.37
CA LYS A 177 11.97 -10.65 10.55
C LYS A 177 11.55 -10.92 9.12
N ASN A 178 10.26 -11.16 8.89
CA ASN A 178 9.75 -11.49 7.56
C ASN A 178 9.01 -10.30 6.97
N TYR A 179 7.81 -9.96 7.46
CA TYR A 179 6.92 -9.02 6.80
C TYR A 179 7.48 -7.60 6.77
N ILE A 180 7.83 -7.03 7.93
CA ILE A 180 8.36 -5.65 8.02
C ILE A 180 9.69 -5.57 7.26
N LYS A 181 10.63 -6.47 7.52
CA LYS A 181 11.92 -6.48 6.83
C LYS A 181 11.78 -6.66 5.32
N GLY A 182 10.88 -7.54 4.88
CA GLY A 182 10.62 -7.78 3.46
C GLY A 182 10.07 -6.54 2.75
N VAL A 183 9.04 -5.90 3.31
CA VAL A 183 8.46 -4.66 2.78
C VAL A 183 9.50 -3.53 2.78
N ASN A 184 10.27 -3.38 3.87
CA ASN A 184 11.27 -2.32 3.99
C ASN A 184 12.42 -2.43 2.98
N LYS A 185 12.76 -3.65 2.51
CA LYS A 185 13.75 -3.83 1.43
C LYS A 185 13.31 -3.22 0.09
N LYS A 186 12.01 -3.12 -0.15
CA LYS A 186 11.43 -2.51 -1.36
C LYS A 186 11.06 -1.04 -1.17
N THR A 187 11.09 -0.56 0.07
CA THR A 187 10.76 0.83 0.40
C THR A 187 11.93 1.75 0.05
N LEU A 188 11.65 2.80 -0.72
CA LEU A 188 12.61 3.86 -0.98
C LEU A 188 12.93 4.57 0.33
N LYS A 189 14.20 4.77 0.59
CA LYS A 189 14.64 5.61 1.73
C LYS A 189 14.43 7.07 1.36
N ARG A 190 13.94 7.84 2.31
CA ARG A 190 13.96 9.30 2.24
C ARG A 190 15.38 9.81 2.38
#